data_25b5276f6be248592aa1f2a61c4109dc
#
_entry.id   25b5276f6be248592aa1f2a61c4109dc
#
_cell.length_a   1.000
_cell.length_b   1.000
_cell.length_c   1.000
_cell.angle_alpha   90.00
_cell.angle_beta   90.00
_cell.angle_gamma   90.00
#
_symmetry.space_group_name_H-M   'P 1'
#
loop_
_entity.id
_entity.type
_entity.pdbx_description
1 polymer ?
#
loop_
_entity_poly.entity_id
_entity_poly.type
_entity_poly.pdbx_seq_one_letter_code
_entity_poly.pdbx_strand_id
1 'polypeptide(L)'
;PVTQPEQPAGTQVAFMPDVHFHDVYATFKDGSFPGVPNQKTGRNATIRTMQAQMTSTRLFNENYFAFLAALDDAVARGVKFIALPGDFSDDGQPVHMRGFQKILDDYHARHGIEFFAAPGNHDPNRPLARAGGKSDYLGVDSATGRQGAQQAIYSRGGNGDCSTGYSGDWAKVNNTYCTEEVQELGYAGITESLAQHGFMPKPAYRYYETPYSTYTYGGYSYEKALAQANWATRQYEICKEGTGGSYRQPSYTLCRSVPDTSYVVEPVEGVWLVAIDANVYVPTGPGANDFAGSGDAGYNKMLTHKQHVIAWLKDVVARGKASGKQVVAFSHFPMSEFFNDASDDITALLGAGKMQMVRRPAEDVTRALAETGLQIHVGGHMHFNDTGVRHYDGDHALFNIQAPSMAAYVPAYKLLRMKPDSTVEVETVRMDEVPRYDELFEHYRAEHAFFTDFPAQVPGGTLWSASILDARNYADFSSRYMSELVRLRLLNDDWRCEMRELVKSPLNGSHLLVLSQLQTNVTLKELANTGGQGLFSSAFFGCLAEAGGSGASNPAYATDYAAAEVRARALAQANGCLLYTSD
;
A
#
# COMPACT_ATOMS: atom_id res chain seq x y z
N PRO A 1 -10.00 16.10 -41.61
CA PRO A 1 -8.91 15.41 -40.95
C PRO A 1 -8.70 16.08 -39.61
N VAL A 2 -9.04 15.36 -38.56
CA VAL A 2 -8.69 15.76 -37.20
C VAL A 2 -7.21 15.43 -37.07
N THR A 3 -6.36 16.45 -37.06
CA THR A 3 -4.95 16.33 -36.72
C THR A 3 -4.90 15.79 -35.29
N GLN A 4 -4.40 14.56 -35.09
CA GLN A 4 -4.02 14.11 -33.76
C GLN A 4 -3.02 15.13 -33.19
N PRO A 5 -3.17 15.58 -31.95
CA PRO A 5 -2.18 16.44 -31.34
C PRO A 5 -0.83 15.70 -31.36
N GLU A 6 0.19 16.38 -31.84
CA GLU A 6 1.58 15.91 -31.77
C GLU A 6 1.88 15.52 -30.34
N GLN A 7 2.26 14.25 -30.11
CA GLN A 7 2.66 13.82 -28.77
C GLN A 7 3.87 14.65 -28.34
N PRO A 8 3.87 15.25 -27.15
CA PRO A 8 5.01 16.04 -26.71
C PRO A 8 6.27 15.16 -26.69
N ALA A 9 7.34 15.63 -27.32
CA ALA A 9 8.62 14.95 -27.31
C ALA A 9 9.09 14.76 -25.86
N GLY A 10 9.39 13.52 -25.45
CA GLY A 10 9.85 13.20 -24.11
C GLY A 10 9.70 11.72 -23.78
N THR A 11 10.43 11.26 -22.76
CA THR A 11 10.29 9.89 -22.25
C THR A 11 9.14 9.81 -21.27
N GLN A 12 8.23 8.86 -21.50
CA GLN A 12 7.09 8.59 -20.61
C GLN A 12 7.38 7.38 -19.73
N VAL A 13 7.09 7.52 -18.44
CA VAL A 13 7.12 6.41 -17.46
C VAL A 13 5.82 6.43 -16.66
N ALA A 14 5.08 5.33 -16.68
CA ALA A 14 3.94 5.15 -15.79
C ALA A 14 4.42 4.55 -14.46
N PHE A 15 3.84 5.02 -13.35
CA PHE A 15 4.10 4.53 -12.01
C PHE A 15 2.82 3.95 -11.43
N MET A 16 2.83 2.64 -11.19
CA MET A 16 1.69 1.86 -10.73
C MET A 16 2.05 1.16 -9.40
N PRO A 17 2.05 1.87 -8.27
CA PRO A 17 2.29 1.26 -6.96
C PRO A 17 1.07 0.51 -6.45
N ASP A 18 1.27 -0.24 -5.39
CA ASP A 18 0.18 -0.83 -4.58
C ASP A 18 -0.82 -1.61 -5.45
N VAL A 19 -0.29 -2.38 -6.41
CA VAL A 19 -1.10 -3.24 -7.27
C VAL A 19 -1.76 -4.33 -6.43
N HIS A 20 -1.11 -4.82 -5.35
CA HIS A 20 -1.61 -5.88 -4.48
C HIS A 20 -2.26 -7.02 -5.27
N PHE A 21 -1.54 -7.47 -6.28
CA PHE A 21 -2.10 -8.39 -7.25
C PHE A 21 -2.52 -9.71 -6.62
N HIS A 22 -3.80 -10.00 -6.76
CA HIS A 22 -4.42 -11.26 -6.42
C HIS A 22 -5.02 -11.86 -7.70
N ASP A 23 -4.48 -12.99 -8.16
CA ASP A 23 -5.00 -13.64 -9.36
C ASP A 23 -6.33 -14.32 -9.05
N VAL A 24 -7.43 -13.66 -9.43
CA VAL A 24 -8.79 -14.13 -9.16
C VAL A 24 -9.16 -15.41 -9.94
N TYR A 25 -8.33 -15.81 -10.89
CA TYR A 25 -8.46 -17.06 -11.66
C TYR A 25 -7.27 -18.01 -11.47
N ALA A 26 -6.50 -17.79 -10.40
CA ALA A 26 -5.40 -18.67 -10.06
C ALA A 26 -5.84 -20.12 -9.89
N THR A 27 -4.97 -21.01 -10.32
CA THR A 27 -5.11 -22.45 -10.11
C THR A 27 -3.97 -22.91 -9.21
N PHE A 28 -4.31 -23.62 -8.16
CA PHE A 28 -3.32 -24.28 -7.30
C PHE A 28 -2.69 -25.45 -8.04
N LYS A 29 -1.38 -25.47 -8.22
CA LYS A 29 -0.65 -26.51 -8.98
C LYS A 29 -0.80 -27.90 -8.36
N ASP A 30 -0.94 -27.94 -7.04
CA ASP A 30 -1.15 -29.17 -6.29
C ASP A 30 -2.62 -29.64 -6.27
N GLY A 31 -3.53 -28.85 -6.85
CA GLY A 31 -4.96 -29.16 -6.89
C GLY A 31 -5.67 -29.00 -5.55
N SER A 32 -5.06 -28.35 -4.55
CA SER A 32 -5.58 -28.25 -3.18
C SER A 32 -6.90 -27.51 -3.08
N PHE A 33 -7.00 -26.34 -3.70
CA PHE A 33 -8.19 -25.50 -3.64
C PHE A 33 -8.77 -25.27 -5.03
N PRO A 34 -10.01 -25.72 -5.28
CA PRO A 34 -10.61 -25.62 -6.61
C PRO A 34 -11.15 -24.23 -6.95
N GLY A 35 -11.29 -23.33 -5.96
CA GLY A 35 -12.03 -22.07 -6.14
C GLY A 35 -13.55 -22.26 -6.14
N VAL A 36 -14.28 -21.22 -6.48
CA VAL A 36 -15.75 -21.22 -6.61
C VAL A 36 -16.16 -21.06 -8.07
N PRO A 37 -17.14 -21.83 -8.58
CA PRO A 37 -17.56 -21.74 -9.99
C PRO A 37 -18.14 -20.36 -10.30
N ASN A 38 -17.64 -19.70 -11.35
CA ASN A 38 -18.18 -18.45 -11.88
C ASN A 38 -19.04 -18.77 -13.12
N GLN A 39 -20.34 -18.47 -13.04
CA GLN A 39 -21.31 -18.79 -14.09
C GLN A 39 -21.12 -17.93 -15.35
N LYS A 40 -20.64 -16.69 -15.20
CA LYS A 40 -20.41 -15.79 -16.33
C LYS A 40 -19.26 -16.26 -17.21
N THR A 41 -18.20 -16.77 -16.61
CA THR A 41 -16.95 -17.11 -17.32
C THR A 41 -16.77 -18.60 -17.57
N GLY A 42 -17.50 -19.46 -16.85
CA GLY A 42 -17.31 -20.90 -16.84
C GLY A 42 -15.97 -21.35 -16.20
N ARG A 43 -15.26 -20.45 -15.53
CA ARG A 43 -14.01 -20.71 -14.80
C ARG A 43 -14.28 -20.72 -13.31
N ASN A 44 -13.42 -21.38 -12.55
CA ASN A 44 -13.44 -21.21 -11.10
C ASN A 44 -12.72 -19.93 -10.72
N ALA A 45 -13.29 -19.23 -9.72
CA ALA A 45 -12.69 -18.03 -9.14
C ALA A 45 -12.00 -18.37 -7.82
N THR A 46 -10.77 -17.93 -7.67
CA THR A 46 -9.98 -17.96 -6.44
C THR A 46 -9.99 -16.57 -5.86
N ILE A 47 -10.97 -16.26 -5.04
CA ILE A 47 -11.23 -14.90 -4.56
C ILE A 47 -11.35 -14.86 -3.04
N ARG A 48 -11.12 -13.70 -2.47
CA ARG A 48 -11.36 -13.42 -1.05
C ARG A 48 -12.78 -12.91 -0.85
N THR A 49 -13.29 -13.01 0.36
CA THR A 49 -14.65 -12.56 0.68
C THR A 49 -14.79 -11.05 0.55
N MET A 50 -15.98 -10.60 0.19
CA MET A 50 -16.30 -9.17 0.16
C MET A 50 -16.22 -8.55 1.56
N GLN A 51 -16.61 -9.29 2.60
CA GLN A 51 -16.47 -8.86 3.99
C GLN A 51 -15.01 -8.51 4.33
N ALA A 52 -14.06 -9.31 3.88
CA ALA A 52 -12.63 -9.05 4.09
C ALA A 52 -12.17 -7.81 3.33
N GLN A 53 -12.63 -7.63 2.07
CA GLN A 53 -12.31 -6.44 1.27
C GLN A 53 -12.83 -5.16 1.93
N MET A 54 -14.06 -5.17 2.44
CA MET A 54 -14.70 -3.99 3.05
C MET A 54 -14.05 -3.59 4.38
N THR A 55 -13.24 -4.43 4.97
CA THR A 55 -12.45 -4.13 6.18
C THR A 55 -10.94 -3.95 5.89
N SER A 56 -10.55 -3.99 4.64
CA SER A 56 -9.17 -3.77 4.18
C SER A 56 -9.01 -2.41 3.51
N THR A 57 -7.81 -1.86 3.51
CA THR A 57 -7.47 -0.61 2.79
C THR A 57 -7.31 -0.82 1.29
N ARG A 58 -7.62 -2.01 0.76
CA ARG A 58 -7.52 -2.35 -0.67
C ARG A 58 -8.56 -3.36 -1.11
N LEU A 59 -8.99 -3.24 -2.36
CA LEU A 59 -9.82 -4.20 -3.07
C LEU A 59 -8.93 -5.33 -3.61
N PHE A 60 -9.06 -6.53 -3.06
CA PHE A 60 -8.20 -7.65 -3.46
C PHE A 60 -8.56 -8.20 -4.85
N ASN A 61 -9.86 -8.36 -5.10
CA ASN A 61 -10.35 -9.12 -6.25
C ASN A 61 -10.49 -8.22 -7.49
N GLU A 62 -11.12 -7.08 -7.36
CA GLU A 62 -11.37 -6.15 -8.48
C GLU A 62 -10.09 -5.52 -9.00
N ASN A 63 -9.05 -5.44 -8.16
CA ASN A 63 -7.76 -4.93 -8.58
C ASN A 63 -7.12 -5.74 -9.72
N TYR A 64 -7.42 -7.03 -9.85
CA TYR A 64 -7.07 -7.82 -11.02
C TYR A 64 -7.53 -7.15 -12.33
N PHE A 65 -8.78 -6.70 -12.38
CA PHE A 65 -9.34 -6.04 -13.57
C PHE A 65 -8.82 -4.61 -13.73
N ALA A 66 -8.67 -3.88 -12.62
CA ALA A 66 -8.15 -2.52 -12.63
C ALA A 66 -6.71 -2.46 -13.13
N PHE A 67 -5.87 -3.41 -12.73
CA PHE A 67 -4.49 -3.50 -13.22
C PHE A 67 -4.43 -3.80 -14.73
N LEU A 68 -5.23 -4.74 -15.23
CA LEU A 68 -5.31 -5.02 -16.66
C LEU A 68 -5.77 -3.79 -17.45
N ALA A 69 -6.80 -3.09 -16.95
CA ALA A 69 -7.29 -1.86 -17.58
C ALA A 69 -6.22 -0.75 -17.61
N ALA A 70 -5.44 -0.62 -16.53
CA ALA A 70 -4.33 0.35 -16.48
C ALA A 70 -3.20 0.01 -17.45
N LEU A 71 -2.87 -1.27 -17.60
CA LEU A 71 -1.89 -1.72 -18.60
C LEU A 71 -2.39 -1.46 -20.02
N ASP A 72 -3.67 -1.72 -20.32
CA ASP A 72 -4.28 -1.44 -21.61
C ASP A 72 -4.30 0.08 -21.91
N ASP A 73 -4.63 0.91 -20.92
CA ASP A 73 -4.56 2.37 -21.05
C ASP A 73 -3.13 2.85 -21.30
N ALA A 74 -2.15 2.31 -20.58
CA ALA A 74 -0.73 2.62 -20.81
C ALA A 74 -0.28 2.24 -22.23
N VAL A 75 -0.70 1.09 -22.74
CA VAL A 75 -0.47 0.68 -24.14
C VAL A 75 -1.10 1.67 -25.10
N ALA A 76 -2.37 2.04 -24.89
CA ALA A 76 -3.09 2.99 -25.76
C ALA A 76 -2.42 4.38 -25.79
N ARG A 77 -1.79 4.81 -24.68
CA ARG A 77 -1.01 6.05 -24.57
C ARG A 77 0.41 5.95 -25.16
N GLY A 78 0.82 4.76 -25.62
CA GLY A 78 2.15 4.53 -26.17
C GLY A 78 3.26 4.44 -25.12
N VAL A 79 2.93 4.24 -23.85
CA VAL A 79 3.90 4.07 -22.75
C VAL A 79 4.73 2.82 -22.99
N LYS A 80 6.05 2.93 -22.81
CA LYS A 80 7.00 1.81 -22.95
C LYS A 80 7.66 1.42 -21.64
N PHE A 81 7.61 2.26 -20.61
CA PHE A 81 8.25 2.05 -19.34
C PHE A 81 7.23 2.16 -18.22
N ILE A 82 7.12 1.10 -17.42
CA ILE A 82 6.23 1.05 -16.26
C ILE A 82 7.06 0.71 -15.02
N ALA A 83 7.07 1.61 -14.04
CA ALA A 83 7.62 1.34 -12.71
C ALA A 83 6.52 0.85 -11.77
N LEU A 84 6.88 -0.11 -10.92
CA LEU A 84 6.03 -0.70 -9.89
C LEU A 84 6.63 -0.36 -8.51
N PRO A 85 6.25 0.76 -7.90
CA PRO A 85 6.80 1.23 -6.62
C PRO A 85 6.27 0.44 -5.41
N GLY A 86 6.54 -0.86 -5.37
CA GLY A 86 6.20 -1.75 -4.26
C GLY A 86 4.74 -2.14 -4.11
N ASP A 87 4.53 -3.11 -3.24
CA ASP A 87 3.25 -3.76 -2.97
C ASP A 87 2.53 -4.21 -4.26
N PHE A 88 3.32 -4.74 -5.20
CA PHE A 88 2.80 -5.29 -6.44
C PHE A 88 2.08 -6.62 -6.23
N SER A 89 2.34 -7.35 -5.12
CA SER A 89 1.66 -8.59 -4.73
C SER A 89 0.94 -8.44 -3.40
N ASP A 90 0.05 -9.37 -3.07
CA ASP A 90 -0.53 -9.50 -1.74
C ASP A 90 0.21 -10.64 -0.99
N ASP A 91 1.29 -10.27 -0.26
CA ASP A 91 2.19 -11.12 0.53
C ASP A 91 3.07 -12.11 -0.28
N GLY A 92 3.27 -11.88 -1.58
CA GLY A 92 4.22 -12.65 -2.39
C GLY A 92 3.93 -14.16 -2.45
N GLN A 93 2.68 -14.56 -2.56
CA GLN A 93 2.28 -15.97 -2.57
C GLN A 93 2.49 -16.61 -3.96
N PRO A 94 3.09 -17.82 -4.05
CA PRO A 94 3.38 -18.49 -5.33
C PRO A 94 2.18 -18.57 -6.29
N VAL A 95 1.00 -18.86 -5.75
CA VAL A 95 -0.24 -19.02 -6.54
C VAL A 95 -0.60 -17.74 -7.30
N HIS A 96 -0.41 -16.56 -6.69
CA HIS A 96 -0.72 -15.27 -7.29
C HIS A 96 0.46 -14.69 -8.08
N MET A 97 1.70 -14.88 -7.59
CA MET A 97 2.91 -14.40 -8.28
C MET A 97 3.06 -14.97 -9.69
N ARG A 98 2.65 -16.21 -9.92
CA ARG A 98 2.66 -16.81 -11.27
C ARG A 98 1.74 -16.07 -12.25
N GLY A 99 0.55 -15.69 -11.80
CA GLY A 99 -0.39 -14.90 -12.61
C GLY A 99 0.16 -13.51 -12.92
N PHE A 100 0.74 -12.87 -11.92
CA PHE A 100 1.35 -11.55 -12.05
C PHE A 100 2.51 -11.56 -13.06
N GLN A 101 3.49 -12.45 -12.86
CA GLN A 101 4.62 -12.62 -13.77
C GLN A 101 4.14 -12.86 -15.21
N LYS A 102 3.17 -13.77 -15.38
CA LYS A 102 2.62 -14.07 -16.71
C LYS A 102 2.02 -12.84 -17.39
N ILE A 103 1.33 -11.97 -16.66
CA ILE A 103 0.76 -10.73 -17.20
C ILE A 103 1.89 -9.80 -17.64
N LEU A 104 2.91 -9.58 -16.80
CA LEU A 104 4.04 -8.71 -17.16
C LEU A 104 4.80 -9.24 -18.39
N ASP A 105 5.08 -10.54 -18.44
CA ASP A 105 5.74 -11.20 -19.58
C ASP A 105 4.92 -11.05 -20.87
N ASP A 106 3.60 -11.19 -20.79
CA ASP A 106 2.69 -11.09 -21.91
C ASP A 106 2.61 -9.66 -22.48
N TYR A 107 2.53 -8.63 -21.59
CA TYR A 107 2.57 -7.22 -22.02
C TYR A 107 3.95 -6.81 -22.56
N HIS A 108 5.03 -7.33 -21.96
CA HIS A 108 6.37 -7.16 -22.51
C HIS A 108 6.47 -7.76 -23.93
N ALA A 109 6.06 -9.00 -24.11
CA ALA A 109 6.18 -9.71 -25.40
C ALA A 109 5.32 -9.07 -26.49
N ARG A 110 4.06 -8.68 -26.17
CA ARG A 110 3.12 -8.15 -27.18
C ARG A 110 3.29 -6.67 -27.48
N HIS A 111 3.68 -5.89 -26.48
CA HIS A 111 3.67 -4.40 -26.58
C HIS A 111 5.04 -3.77 -26.36
N GLY A 112 6.06 -4.54 -26.02
CA GLY A 112 7.42 -4.07 -25.75
C GLY A 112 7.48 -3.15 -24.52
N ILE A 113 6.63 -3.39 -23.51
CA ILE A 113 6.67 -2.67 -22.25
C ILE A 113 7.80 -3.25 -21.39
N GLU A 114 8.64 -2.38 -20.87
CA GLU A 114 9.64 -2.72 -19.86
C GLU A 114 9.12 -2.34 -18.47
N PHE A 115 9.15 -3.33 -17.56
CA PHE A 115 8.73 -3.13 -16.18
C PHE A 115 9.93 -3.01 -15.24
N PHE A 116 9.82 -2.15 -14.23
CA PHE A 116 10.85 -1.87 -13.23
C PHE A 116 10.23 -1.98 -11.84
N ALA A 117 10.43 -3.12 -11.16
CA ALA A 117 9.89 -3.35 -9.83
C ALA A 117 10.84 -2.87 -8.74
N ALA A 118 10.31 -2.24 -7.70
CA ALA A 118 10.92 -2.09 -6.39
C ALA A 118 10.04 -2.80 -5.36
N PRO A 119 10.57 -3.44 -4.31
CA PRO A 119 9.73 -4.16 -3.36
C PRO A 119 9.03 -3.21 -2.38
N GLY A 120 7.79 -3.56 -2.00
CA GLY A 120 7.08 -2.98 -0.88
C GLY A 120 7.06 -3.90 0.34
N ASN A 121 6.32 -3.54 1.38
CA ASN A 121 6.27 -4.34 2.61
C ASN A 121 5.42 -5.61 2.48
N HIS A 122 4.65 -5.78 1.42
CA HIS A 122 3.97 -7.02 1.06
C HIS A 122 4.80 -7.88 0.10
N ASP A 123 5.89 -7.38 -0.49
CA ASP A 123 6.73 -8.13 -1.41
C ASP A 123 8.24 -7.83 -1.27
N PRO A 124 8.93 -8.46 -0.36
CA PRO A 124 8.53 -9.56 0.55
C PRO A 124 8.01 -9.03 1.88
N ASN A 125 7.09 -9.78 2.48
CA ASN A 125 6.59 -9.45 3.83
C ASN A 125 7.69 -9.61 4.91
N ARG A 126 8.64 -10.52 4.70
CA ARG A 126 9.85 -10.73 5.53
C ARG A 126 11.03 -11.06 4.62
N PRO A 127 12.28 -10.89 5.09
CA PRO A 127 13.45 -11.12 4.26
C PRO A 127 13.56 -12.54 3.70
N LEU A 128 13.16 -13.53 4.51
CA LEU A 128 13.21 -14.94 4.15
C LEU A 128 11.79 -15.49 3.94
N ALA A 129 11.70 -16.55 3.14
CA ALA A 129 10.43 -17.26 2.99
C ALA A 129 9.91 -17.76 4.33
N ARG A 130 8.59 -17.71 4.50
CA ARG A 130 7.94 -18.15 5.73
C ARG A 130 6.55 -18.71 5.44
N ALA A 131 5.96 -19.32 6.47
CA ALA A 131 4.59 -19.73 6.43
C ALA A 131 3.66 -18.52 6.20
N GLY A 132 2.65 -18.73 5.36
CA GLY A 132 1.65 -17.74 4.99
C GLY A 132 0.27 -18.34 4.86
N GLY A 133 -0.66 -17.53 4.39
CA GLY A 133 -2.05 -17.93 4.13
C GLY A 133 -3.05 -16.91 4.65
N LYS A 134 -4.30 -17.15 4.35
CA LYS A 134 -5.44 -16.29 4.72
C LYS A 134 -6.62 -17.17 5.16
N SER A 135 -7.46 -16.60 6.03
CA SER A 135 -8.68 -17.28 6.52
C SER A 135 -9.95 -16.90 5.75
N ASP A 136 -9.84 -16.01 4.79
CA ASP A 136 -10.96 -15.29 4.21
C ASP A 136 -11.15 -15.50 2.68
N TYR A 137 -10.65 -16.63 2.15
CA TYR A 137 -11.04 -17.04 0.81
C TYR A 137 -12.53 -17.35 0.75
N LEU A 138 -13.17 -17.02 -0.37
CA LEU A 138 -14.55 -17.41 -0.59
C LEU A 138 -14.64 -18.89 -0.94
N GLY A 139 -15.48 -19.61 -0.25
CA GLY A 139 -15.62 -21.05 -0.42
C GLY A 139 -17.06 -21.52 -0.28
N VAL A 140 -17.17 -22.83 -0.08
CA VAL A 140 -18.43 -23.53 0.12
C VAL A 140 -18.49 -24.03 1.55
N ASP A 141 -19.57 -23.72 2.24
CA ASP A 141 -19.84 -24.23 3.60
C ASP A 141 -20.02 -25.77 3.56
N SER A 142 -19.20 -26.46 4.32
CA SER A 142 -19.19 -27.94 4.31
C SER A 142 -20.45 -28.58 4.91
N ALA A 143 -21.18 -27.87 5.75
CA ALA A 143 -22.38 -28.39 6.38
C ALA A 143 -23.63 -28.23 5.52
N THR A 144 -23.70 -27.12 4.76
CA THR A 144 -24.89 -26.78 3.96
C THR A 144 -24.69 -26.93 2.46
N GLY A 145 -23.44 -27.04 1.98
CA GLY A 145 -23.10 -27.05 0.57
C GLY A 145 -23.29 -25.69 -0.14
N ARG A 146 -23.54 -24.61 0.58
CA ARG A 146 -23.79 -23.26 0.02
C ARG A 146 -22.49 -22.50 -0.20
N GLN A 147 -22.40 -21.78 -1.31
CA GLN A 147 -21.38 -20.76 -1.52
C GLN A 147 -21.58 -19.57 -0.56
N GLY A 148 -20.50 -18.90 -0.21
CA GLY A 148 -20.53 -17.68 0.58
C GLY A 148 -19.79 -17.76 1.91
N ALA A 149 -19.41 -18.96 2.33
CA ALA A 149 -18.64 -19.16 3.57
C ALA A 149 -17.16 -18.77 3.38
N GLN A 150 -16.53 -18.34 4.47
CA GLN A 150 -15.09 -18.18 4.51
C GLN A 150 -14.39 -19.53 4.53
N GLN A 151 -13.29 -19.59 3.78
CA GLN A 151 -12.44 -20.77 3.70
C GLN A 151 -10.99 -20.40 4.04
N ALA A 152 -10.42 -21.10 5.00
CA ALA A 152 -9.02 -20.92 5.37
C ALA A 152 -8.09 -21.69 4.43
N ILE A 153 -7.03 -21.03 3.96
CA ILE A 153 -5.95 -21.65 3.16
C ILE A 153 -4.63 -21.16 3.75
N TYR A 154 -3.81 -22.11 4.23
CA TYR A 154 -2.53 -21.82 4.87
C TYR A 154 -1.43 -22.77 4.40
N SER A 155 -0.20 -22.30 4.43
CA SER A 155 0.97 -23.16 4.29
C SER A 155 1.38 -23.79 5.63
N ARG A 156 2.29 -24.74 5.57
CA ARG A 156 2.79 -25.44 6.77
C ARG A 156 3.33 -24.46 7.80
N GLY A 157 2.79 -24.51 9.01
CA GLY A 157 3.12 -23.59 10.11
C GLY A 157 2.39 -22.24 10.04
N GLY A 158 1.49 -22.03 9.07
CA GLY A 158 0.75 -20.76 8.91
C GLY A 158 -0.38 -20.60 9.94
N ASN A 159 -0.98 -21.70 10.37
CA ASN A 159 -1.94 -21.73 11.47
C ASN A 159 -1.90 -23.08 12.21
N GLY A 160 -2.73 -23.21 13.24
CA GLY A 160 -2.78 -24.42 14.09
C GLY A 160 -3.16 -25.71 13.32
N ASP A 161 -4.06 -25.64 12.34
CA ASP A 161 -4.48 -26.79 11.55
C ASP A 161 -3.35 -27.30 10.63
N CYS A 162 -2.52 -26.42 10.12
CA CYS A 162 -1.42 -26.74 9.21
C CYS A 162 -0.07 -26.88 9.93
N SER A 163 -0.05 -27.04 11.26
CA SER A 163 1.18 -27.05 12.07
C SER A 163 1.99 -28.33 11.97
N THR A 164 1.35 -29.48 11.78
CA THR A 164 1.97 -30.81 11.91
C THR A 164 2.52 -31.37 10.60
N GLY A 165 2.38 -30.69 9.52
CA GLY A 165 2.73 -31.20 8.21
C GLY A 165 1.75 -32.30 7.73
N TYR A 166 1.65 -32.39 6.46
CA TYR A 166 0.80 -33.35 5.75
C TYR A 166 1.67 -34.24 4.86
N SER A 167 1.18 -35.41 4.57
CA SER A 167 1.82 -36.30 3.59
C SER A 167 1.32 -35.95 2.19
N GLY A 168 2.24 -35.71 1.24
CA GLY A 168 1.90 -35.27 -0.11
C GLY A 168 1.97 -33.75 -0.28
N ASP A 169 1.41 -33.25 -1.36
CA ASP A 169 1.53 -31.85 -1.75
C ASP A 169 0.61 -30.93 -0.94
N TRP A 170 -0.53 -31.45 -0.46
CA TRP A 170 -1.49 -30.71 0.32
C TRP A 170 -2.37 -31.62 1.22
N ALA A 171 -3.09 -31.00 2.16
CA ALA A 171 -4.09 -31.67 2.99
C ALA A 171 -5.28 -30.74 3.30
N LYS A 172 -6.42 -31.34 3.66
CA LYS A 172 -7.53 -30.60 4.30
C LYS A 172 -7.65 -31.08 5.73
N VAL A 173 -7.42 -30.17 6.67
CA VAL A 173 -7.49 -30.40 8.12
C VAL A 173 -8.59 -29.51 8.69
N ASN A 174 -9.60 -30.12 9.32
CA ASN A 174 -10.83 -29.43 9.70
C ASN A 174 -11.44 -28.68 8.49
N ASN A 175 -11.59 -27.36 8.56
CA ASN A 175 -12.06 -26.53 7.46
C ASN A 175 -10.95 -25.71 6.81
N THR A 176 -9.68 -26.15 6.93
CA THR A 176 -8.50 -25.46 6.40
C THR A 176 -7.82 -26.29 5.31
N TYR A 177 -7.55 -25.67 4.19
CA TYR A 177 -6.67 -26.22 3.16
C TYR A 177 -5.21 -25.90 3.49
N CYS A 178 -4.37 -26.93 3.60
CA CYS A 178 -2.94 -26.79 3.88
C CYS A 178 -2.14 -27.04 2.62
N THR A 179 -1.44 -26.02 2.10
CA THR A 179 -0.70 -26.07 0.84
C THR A 179 0.45 -25.06 0.83
N GLU A 180 1.59 -25.41 0.21
CA GLU A 180 2.72 -24.49 0.09
C GLU A 180 2.49 -23.41 -1.00
N GLU A 181 1.43 -23.49 -1.77
CA GLU A 181 1.08 -22.50 -2.79
C GLU A 181 0.76 -21.10 -2.24
N VAL A 182 0.51 -21.01 -0.92
CA VAL A 182 0.23 -19.75 -0.21
C VAL A 182 1.30 -19.37 0.81
N GLN A 183 2.49 -20.01 0.78
CA GLN A 183 3.62 -19.54 1.57
C GLN A 183 4.03 -18.12 1.12
N GLU A 184 4.61 -17.33 2.02
CA GLU A 184 5.18 -16.04 1.68
C GLU A 184 6.61 -16.24 1.16
N LEU A 185 6.85 -15.81 -0.08
CA LEU A 185 8.18 -15.84 -0.70
C LEU A 185 9.05 -14.73 -0.11
N GLY A 186 10.20 -14.98 0.40
CA GLY A 186 11.15 -13.93 0.78
C GLY A 186 11.77 -13.24 -0.45
N TYR A 187 12.79 -12.44 -0.24
CA TYR A 187 13.50 -11.77 -1.35
C TYR A 187 13.92 -12.74 -2.47
N ALA A 188 14.37 -13.93 -2.11
CA ALA A 188 14.81 -14.92 -3.09
C ALA A 188 13.70 -15.23 -4.12
N GLY A 189 12.53 -15.63 -3.66
CA GLY A 189 11.45 -16.02 -4.55
C GLY A 189 10.83 -14.83 -5.30
N ILE A 190 10.73 -13.65 -4.66
CA ILE A 190 10.23 -12.43 -5.31
C ILE A 190 11.18 -11.98 -6.43
N THR A 191 12.48 -11.89 -6.16
CA THR A 191 13.45 -11.45 -7.16
C THR A 191 13.66 -12.46 -8.28
N GLU A 192 13.49 -13.75 -8.00
CA GLU A 192 13.50 -14.79 -9.02
C GLU A 192 12.26 -14.68 -9.92
N SER A 193 11.07 -14.55 -9.34
CA SER A 193 9.81 -14.41 -10.10
C SER A 193 9.81 -13.19 -11.03
N LEU A 194 10.40 -12.09 -10.61
CA LEU A 194 10.43 -10.83 -11.37
C LEU A 194 11.84 -10.45 -11.88
N ALA A 195 12.73 -11.43 -12.03
CA ALA A 195 14.10 -11.17 -12.48
C ALA A 195 14.16 -10.29 -13.75
N GLN A 196 13.29 -10.55 -14.74
CA GLN A 196 13.23 -9.83 -15.99
C GLN A 196 12.49 -8.46 -15.90
N HIS A 197 11.96 -8.12 -14.72
CA HIS A 197 11.13 -6.92 -14.50
C HIS A 197 11.79 -5.94 -13.53
N GLY A 198 13.11 -5.71 -13.73
CA GLY A 198 13.91 -4.70 -13.04
C GLY A 198 14.99 -5.26 -12.10
N PHE A 199 14.81 -6.44 -11.49
CA PHE A 199 15.79 -6.96 -10.53
C PHE A 199 17.09 -7.46 -11.15
N MET A 200 17.10 -7.77 -12.46
CA MET A 200 18.30 -8.18 -13.20
C MET A 200 18.51 -7.26 -14.41
N PRO A 201 19.79 -7.04 -14.81
CA PRO A 201 20.09 -6.27 -16.01
C PRO A 201 19.65 -7.01 -17.27
N LYS A 202 19.36 -6.24 -18.32
CA LYS A 202 19.07 -6.75 -19.68
C LYS A 202 20.11 -6.20 -20.66
N PRO A 203 20.41 -6.92 -21.76
CA PRO A 203 21.33 -6.44 -22.80
C PRO A 203 20.91 -5.11 -23.42
N ALA A 204 19.61 -4.81 -23.44
CA ALA A 204 19.04 -3.58 -23.97
C ALA A 204 19.28 -2.35 -23.09
N TYR A 205 19.62 -2.52 -21.82
CA TYR A 205 19.87 -1.39 -20.92
C TYR A 205 21.22 -0.75 -21.21
N ARG A 206 21.24 0.57 -21.26
CA ARG A 206 22.47 1.36 -21.45
C ARG A 206 23.34 1.38 -20.19
N TYR A 207 22.70 1.22 -19.03
CA TYR A 207 23.34 1.15 -17.73
C TYR A 207 22.49 0.38 -16.72
N TYR A 208 23.16 -0.32 -15.84
CA TYR A 208 22.55 -0.97 -14.67
C TYR A 208 23.60 -1.07 -13.56
N GLU A 209 23.26 -0.64 -12.35
CA GLU A 209 24.12 -0.67 -11.17
C GLU A 209 23.30 -0.94 -9.93
N THR A 210 23.90 -1.57 -8.94
CA THR A 210 23.35 -1.78 -7.58
C THR A 210 24.28 -1.19 -6.54
N PRO A 211 23.88 -1.00 -5.28
CA PRO A 211 24.79 -0.58 -4.20
C PRO A 211 26.02 -1.48 -4.02
N TYR A 212 26.03 -2.65 -4.61
CA TYR A 212 27.09 -3.67 -4.51
C TYR A 212 27.95 -3.78 -5.76
N SER A 213 27.68 -2.98 -6.77
CA SER A 213 28.46 -2.96 -8.01
C SER A 213 29.85 -2.42 -7.79
N THR A 214 30.85 -3.06 -8.42
CA THR A 214 32.27 -2.65 -8.36
C THR A 214 32.69 -1.76 -9.55
N TYR A 215 31.74 -1.31 -10.34
CA TYR A 215 31.92 -0.44 -11.50
C TYR A 215 30.98 0.76 -11.42
N THR A 216 31.26 1.78 -12.19
CA THR A 216 30.39 2.93 -12.42
C THR A 216 30.07 3.07 -13.91
N TYR A 217 29.36 4.12 -14.31
CA TYR A 217 28.89 4.33 -15.69
C TYR A 217 29.97 4.10 -16.77
N GLY A 218 31.16 4.68 -16.61
CA GLY A 218 32.28 4.51 -17.58
C GLY A 218 32.90 3.12 -17.64
N GLY A 219 32.63 2.28 -16.67
CA GLY A 219 33.16 0.91 -16.59
C GLY A 219 32.10 -0.18 -16.78
N TYR A 220 30.87 0.22 -17.15
CA TYR A 220 29.74 -0.69 -17.32
C TYR A 220 29.96 -1.66 -18.49
N SER A 221 29.55 -2.89 -18.30
CA SER A 221 29.16 -3.84 -19.35
C SER A 221 28.05 -4.73 -18.82
N TYR A 222 27.23 -5.23 -19.71
CA TYR A 222 26.12 -6.13 -19.35
C TYR A 222 26.61 -7.36 -18.57
N GLU A 223 27.74 -7.96 -19.00
CA GLU A 223 28.30 -9.16 -18.37
C GLU A 223 28.74 -8.89 -16.93
N LYS A 224 29.37 -7.72 -16.69
CA LYS A 224 29.75 -7.31 -15.31
C LYS A 224 28.52 -7.09 -14.45
N ALA A 225 27.51 -6.42 -15.00
CA ALA A 225 26.28 -6.16 -14.29
C ALA A 225 25.55 -7.46 -13.94
N LEU A 226 25.43 -8.37 -14.90
CA LEU A 226 24.77 -9.67 -14.71
C LEU A 226 25.49 -10.52 -13.63
N ALA A 227 26.82 -10.52 -13.63
CA ALA A 227 27.59 -11.26 -12.65
C ALA A 227 27.43 -10.74 -11.20
N GLN A 228 27.03 -9.47 -11.03
CA GLN A 228 26.92 -8.81 -9.72
C GLN A 228 25.49 -8.51 -9.28
N ALA A 229 24.48 -8.80 -10.12
CA ALA A 229 23.09 -8.45 -9.85
C ALA A 229 22.30 -9.53 -9.08
N ASN A 230 22.88 -10.71 -8.86
CA ASN A 230 22.18 -11.79 -8.14
C ASN A 230 21.86 -11.36 -6.71
N TRP A 231 20.63 -11.62 -6.24
CA TRP A 231 20.17 -11.26 -4.91
C TRP A 231 21.06 -11.82 -3.79
N ALA A 232 21.65 -13.00 -3.97
CA ALA A 232 22.54 -13.62 -2.98
C ALA A 232 23.86 -12.87 -2.79
N THR A 233 24.29 -12.07 -3.77
CA THR A 233 25.47 -11.21 -3.67
C THR A 233 25.15 -9.80 -3.20
N ARG A 234 23.86 -9.43 -3.19
CA ARG A 234 23.34 -8.12 -2.78
C ARG A 234 22.90 -8.17 -1.32
N GLN A 235 23.87 -8.42 -0.41
CA GLN A 235 23.63 -8.62 1.02
C GLN A 235 24.25 -7.50 1.84
N TYR A 236 23.57 -7.06 2.88
CA TYR A 236 24.12 -6.18 3.89
C TYR A 236 23.82 -6.69 5.30
N GLU A 237 24.62 -6.27 6.25
CA GLU A 237 24.39 -6.57 7.66
C GLU A 237 23.45 -5.50 8.25
N ILE A 238 22.36 -5.95 8.86
CA ILE A 238 21.46 -5.13 9.68
C ILE A 238 21.51 -5.62 11.11
N CYS A 239 21.61 -4.71 12.07
CA CYS A 239 21.54 -5.00 13.49
C CYS A 239 20.27 -4.39 14.09
N LYS A 240 19.94 -4.78 15.32
CA LYS A 240 18.80 -4.24 16.04
C LYS A 240 18.85 -2.70 16.16
N GLU A 241 20.04 -2.15 16.30
CA GLU A 241 20.27 -0.73 16.55
C GLU A 241 20.59 0.08 15.27
N GLY A 242 20.94 -0.59 14.15
CA GLY A 242 21.29 0.13 12.93
C GLY A 242 21.96 -0.72 11.85
N THR A 243 22.54 -0.05 10.87
CA THR A 243 23.30 -0.67 9.78
C THR A 243 24.57 -1.30 10.34
N GLY A 244 24.82 -2.56 10.00
CA GLY A 244 26.03 -3.29 10.36
C GLY A 244 27.20 -3.03 9.41
N GLY A 245 28.08 -4.02 9.25
CA GLY A 245 29.25 -3.92 8.38
C GLY A 245 30.15 -2.75 8.78
N SER A 246 30.52 -1.90 7.82
CA SER A 246 31.35 -0.70 8.07
C SER A 246 30.71 0.36 8.95
N TYR A 247 29.40 0.30 9.16
CA TYR A 247 28.65 1.21 10.03
C TYR A 247 28.42 0.68 11.44
N ARG A 248 28.80 -0.57 11.69
CA ARG A 248 28.54 -1.25 12.96
C ARG A 248 29.27 -0.59 14.13
N GLN A 249 28.52 -0.32 15.20
CA GLN A 249 29.08 0.15 16.47
C GLN A 249 29.29 -1.02 17.44
N PRO A 250 30.22 -0.90 18.42
CA PRO A 250 30.48 -1.97 19.39
C PRO A 250 29.25 -2.37 20.23
N SER A 251 28.28 -1.49 20.38
CA SER A 251 27.03 -1.72 21.12
C SER A 251 25.96 -2.46 20.33
N TYR A 252 26.16 -2.67 19.00
CA TYR A 252 25.13 -3.27 18.15
C TYR A 252 24.98 -4.78 18.43
N THR A 253 23.73 -5.21 18.49
CA THR A 253 23.31 -6.57 18.83
C THR A 253 22.43 -7.17 17.75
N LEU A 254 22.20 -8.48 17.81
CA LEU A 254 21.28 -9.20 16.90
C LEU A 254 21.52 -8.90 15.41
N CYS A 255 22.77 -8.85 14.97
CA CYS A 255 23.09 -8.57 13.57
C CYS A 255 22.75 -9.76 12.66
N ARG A 256 22.19 -9.48 11.50
CA ARG A 256 21.78 -10.43 10.47
C ARG A 256 22.19 -9.95 9.09
N SER A 257 22.51 -10.87 8.19
CA SER A 257 22.65 -10.56 6.76
C SER A 257 21.29 -10.66 6.08
N VAL A 258 20.89 -9.62 5.34
CA VAL A 258 19.63 -9.58 4.58
C VAL A 258 19.89 -8.98 3.20
N PRO A 259 19.11 -9.35 2.18
CA PRO A 259 19.22 -8.77 0.84
C PRO A 259 18.82 -7.29 0.80
N ASP A 260 19.37 -6.57 -0.19
CA ASP A 260 18.90 -5.29 -0.67
C ASP A 260 18.77 -5.33 -2.19
N THR A 261 17.64 -4.92 -2.70
CA THR A 261 17.32 -5.02 -4.14
C THR A 261 17.35 -3.68 -4.86
N SER A 262 17.88 -2.64 -4.27
CA SER A 262 18.02 -1.32 -4.89
C SER A 262 18.89 -1.39 -6.16
N TYR A 263 18.51 -0.62 -7.18
CA TYR A 263 19.27 -0.51 -8.43
C TYR A 263 19.01 0.82 -9.13
N VAL A 264 19.91 1.23 -10.01
CA VAL A 264 19.69 2.25 -11.02
C VAL A 264 19.75 1.60 -12.39
N VAL A 265 18.86 2.03 -13.29
CA VAL A 265 18.82 1.57 -14.69
C VAL A 265 18.69 2.76 -15.63
N GLU A 266 19.38 2.69 -16.77
CA GLU A 266 19.17 3.58 -17.93
C GLU A 266 18.51 2.75 -19.06
N PRO A 267 17.16 2.72 -19.11
CA PRO A 267 16.47 1.96 -20.14
C PRO A 267 16.48 2.67 -21.49
N VAL A 268 16.58 3.98 -21.47
CA VAL A 268 16.70 4.85 -22.64
C VAL A 268 17.69 5.95 -22.34
N GLU A 269 18.38 6.44 -23.37
CA GLU A 269 19.42 7.46 -23.22
C GLU A 269 18.93 8.69 -22.47
N GLY A 270 19.69 9.09 -21.46
CA GLY A 270 19.47 10.31 -20.71
C GLY A 270 18.53 10.17 -19.52
N VAL A 271 17.87 9.01 -19.31
CA VAL A 271 16.93 8.79 -18.20
C VAL A 271 17.45 7.72 -17.26
N TRP A 272 17.68 8.09 -16.01
CA TRP A 272 18.02 7.16 -14.94
C TRP A 272 16.82 6.96 -14.02
N LEU A 273 16.35 5.73 -13.95
CA LEU A 273 15.35 5.29 -12.97
C LEU A 273 16.08 4.62 -11.81
N VAL A 274 15.89 5.15 -10.59
CA VAL A 274 16.50 4.62 -9.38
C VAL A 274 15.44 3.93 -8.53
N ALA A 275 15.44 2.61 -8.55
CA ALA A 275 14.58 1.79 -7.69
C ALA A 275 15.23 1.65 -6.32
N ILE A 276 14.55 2.08 -5.27
CA ILE A 276 15.06 2.00 -3.90
C ILE A 276 14.27 0.94 -3.15
N ASP A 277 14.96 -0.09 -2.68
CA ASP A 277 14.43 -1.03 -1.69
C ASP A 277 14.43 -0.34 -0.33
N ALA A 278 13.31 0.28 0.00
CA ALA A 278 13.14 1.02 1.24
C ALA A 278 12.62 0.14 2.40
N ASN A 279 12.53 -1.18 2.22
CA ASN A 279 12.20 -2.11 3.29
C ASN A 279 13.32 -2.16 4.34
N VAL A 280 12.94 -2.04 5.60
CA VAL A 280 13.82 -2.20 6.76
C VAL A 280 13.24 -3.24 7.70
N TYR A 281 13.88 -4.39 7.78
CA TYR A 281 13.49 -5.49 8.65
C TYR A 281 14.42 -5.54 9.85
N VAL A 282 14.02 -4.89 10.95
CA VAL A 282 14.83 -4.85 12.19
C VAL A 282 14.80 -6.22 12.86
N PRO A 283 15.96 -6.82 13.18
CA PRO A 283 16.02 -8.08 13.93
C PRO A 283 15.40 -7.94 15.33
N THR A 284 14.54 -8.88 15.72
CA THR A 284 13.82 -8.88 17.00
C THR A 284 14.23 -10.02 17.92
N GLY A 285 14.88 -11.07 17.39
CA GLY A 285 15.25 -12.26 18.14
C GLY A 285 16.32 -13.11 17.44
N PRO A 286 16.66 -14.27 18.04
CA PRO A 286 17.71 -15.16 17.56
C PRO A 286 17.29 -16.01 16.35
N GLY A 287 16.00 -16.21 16.11
CA GLY A 287 15.48 -17.05 15.03
C GLY A 287 15.75 -16.45 13.65
N ALA A 288 15.80 -17.29 12.63
CA ALA A 288 16.11 -16.88 11.25
C ALA A 288 15.08 -15.87 10.69
N ASN A 289 13.81 -15.99 11.11
CA ASN A 289 12.70 -15.14 10.69
C ASN A 289 12.25 -14.12 11.75
N ASP A 290 13.04 -13.92 12.81
CA ASP A 290 12.73 -12.97 13.88
C ASP A 290 13.04 -11.54 13.45
N PHE A 291 12.18 -10.98 12.62
CA PHE A 291 12.24 -9.60 12.14
C PHE A 291 10.93 -8.86 12.39
N ALA A 292 11.01 -7.58 12.71
CA ALA A 292 9.87 -6.69 12.63
C ALA A 292 9.43 -6.51 11.18
N GLY A 293 8.15 -6.25 10.95
CA GLY A 293 7.64 -5.88 9.63
C GLY A 293 8.15 -4.51 9.19
N SER A 294 8.20 -4.29 7.87
CA SER A 294 8.70 -3.04 7.30
C SER A 294 7.62 -1.97 7.16
N GLY A 295 6.33 -2.31 7.23
CA GLY A 295 5.23 -1.39 6.89
C GLY A 295 5.23 -0.05 7.63
N ASP A 296 5.67 -0.02 8.88
CA ASP A 296 5.78 1.21 9.70
C ASP A 296 7.21 1.76 9.80
N ALA A 297 8.19 1.09 9.20
CA ALA A 297 9.59 1.50 9.26
C ALA A 297 9.91 2.63 8.28
N GLY A 298 9.65 2.41 6.99
CA GLY A 298 9.86 3.38 5.93
C GLY A 298 11.20 4.11 6.01
N TYR A 299 11.25 5.31 5.51
CA TYR A 299 12.46 6.14 5.52
C TYR A 299 12.90 6.57 6.91
N ASN A 300 12.02 6.62 7.90
CA ASN A 300 12.39 6.87 9.30
C ASN A 300 13.42 5.86 9.84
N LYS A 301 13.48 4.67 9.29
CA LYS A 301 14.47 3.64 9.65
C LYS A 301 15.62 3.53 8.65
N MET A 302 15.46 3.98 7.41
CA MET A 302 16.53 3.87 6.40
C MET A 302 17.79 4.64 6.79
N LEU A 303 17.65 5.85 7.34
CA LEU A 303 18.81 6.67 7.74
C LEU A 303 19.69 5.99 8.79
N THR A 304 19.12 5.11 9.59
CA THR A 304 19.86 4.40 10.65
C THR A 304 20.20 2.97 10.28
N HIS A 305 19.35 2.27 9.52
CA HIS A 305 19.47 0.83 9.28
C HIS A 305 19.83 0.44 7.84
N LYS A 306 19.83 1.41 6.89
CA LYS A 306 20.26 1.25 5.49
C LYS A 306 21.16 2.40 5.02
N GLN A 307 22.08 2.83 5.86
CA GLN A 307 23.00 3.96 5.57
C GLN A 307 23.77 3.77 4.25
N HIS A 308 24.13 2.55 3.90
CA HIS A 308 24.83 2.24 2.66
C HIS A 308 23.98 2.59 1.42
N VAL A 309 22.64 2.39 1.46
CA VAL A 309 21.76 2.75 0.35
C VAL A 309 21.63 4.27 0.23
N ILE A 310 21.54 5.00 1.34
CA ILE A 310 21.51 6.48 1.32
C ILE A 310 22.82 7.05 0.75
N ALA A 311 23.96 6.49 1.17
CA ALA A 311 25.27 6.90 0.64
C ALA A 311 25.40 6.59 -0.87
N TRP A 312 24.95 5.41 -1.31
CA TRP A 312 24.90 5.03 -2.72
C TRP A 312 23.97 5.94 -3.52
N LEU A 313 22.77 6.25 -3.00
CA LEU A 313 21.82 7.15 -3.66
C LEU A 313 22.44 8.53 -3.91
N LYS A 314 23.11 9.09 -2.89
CA LYS A 314 23.83 10.37 -3.02
C LYS A 314 24.86 10.35 -4.14
N ASP A 315 25.66 9.28 -4.23
CA ASP A 315 26.68 9.10 -5.26
C ASP A 315 26.04 8.92 -6.65
N VAL A 316 25.02 8.08 -6.78
CA VAL A 316 24.27 7.87 -8.05
C VAL A 316 23.68 9.18 -8.56
N VAL A 317 23.00 9.93 -7.68
CA VAL A 317 22.40 11.22 -8.07
C VAL A 317 23.45 12.22 -8.54
N ALA A 318 24.57 12.33 -7.81
CA ALA A 318 25.68 13.22 -8.19
C ALA A 318 26.27 12.84 -9.57
N ARG A 319 26.53 11.55 -9.80
CA ARG A 319 27.05 11.04 -11.09
C ARG A 319 26.04 11.20 -12.22
N GLY A 320 24.76 10.97 -11.98
CA GLY A 320 23.71 11.17 -12.95
C GLY A 320 23.63 12.63 -13.40
N LYS A 321 23.59 13.57 -12.46
CA LYS A 321 23.60 15.01 -12.74
C LYS A 321 24.86 15.43 -13.51
N ALA A 322 26.03 14.99 -13.07
CA ALA A 322 27.30 15.29 -13.75
C ALA A 322 27.35 14.75 -15.19
N SER A 323 26.61 13.68 -15.48
CA SER A 323 26.49 13.06 -16.81
C SER A 323 25.29 13.59 -17.61
N GLY A 324 24.61 14.65 -17.15
CA GLY A 324 23.45 15.23 -17.83
C GLY A 324 22.22 14.33 -17.88
N LYS A 325 22.09 13.38 -16.93
CA LYS A 325 20.94 12.47 -16.87
C LYS A 325 19.79 13.09 -16.06
N GLN A 326 18.58 12.84 -16.51
CA GLN A 326 17.38 13.06 -15.72
C GLN A 326 17.22 11.88 -14.75
N VAL A 327 17.30 12.17 -13.46
CA VAL A 327 17.25 11.13 -12.40
C VAL A 327 15.89 11.18 -11.70
N VAL A 328 15.15 10.10 -11.79
CA VAL A 328 13.89 9.89 -11.06
C VAL A 328 14.02 8.66 -10.19
N ALA A 329 13.84 8.83 -8.88
CA ALA A 329 13.79 7.69 -7.96
C ALA A 329 12.35 7.25 -7.73
N PHE A 330 12.20 5.97 -7.42
CA PHE A 330 10.93 5.43 -6.96
C PHE A 330 11.16 4.35 -5.90
N SER A 331 10.23 4.26 -4.99
CA SER A 331 10.21 3.24 -3.94
C SER A 331 8.80 3.08 -3.41
N HIS A 332 8.60 2.16 -2.48
CA HIS A 332 7.29 1.95 -1.89
C HIS A 332 6.89 3.08 -0.95
N PHE A 333 7.74 3.44 0.01
CA PHE A 333 7.41 4.38 1.07
C PHE A 333 7.53 5.85 0.64
N PRO A 334 6.70 6.78 1.19
CA PRO A 334 6.85 8.21 0.95
C PRO A 334 8.14 8.75 1.57
N MET A 335 8.75 9.74 0.91
CA MET A 335 9.94 10.45 1.39
C MET A 335 9.62 11.75 2.14
N SER A 336 8.39 12.23 2.06
CA SER A 336 7.92 13.43 2.78
C SER A 336 6.55 13.20 3.39
N GLU A 337 6.11 14.16 4.19
CA GLU A 337 4.75 14.26 4.70
C GLU A 337 3.72 14.17 3.55
N PHE A 338 2.56 13.53 3.78
CA PHE A 338 1.59 13.15 2.74
C PHE A 338 0.14 13.54 3.05
N PHE A 339 -0.08 14.40 4.04
CA PHE A 339 -1.39 14.96 4.41
C PHE A 339 -1.47 16.48 4.17
N ASN A 340 -0.75 17.00 3.19
CA ASN A 340 -0.72 18.44 2.88
C ASN A 340 -0.41 19.31 4.10
N ASP A 341 0.57 18.91 4.91
CA ASP A 341 1.01 19.52 6.16
C ASP A 341 -0.03 19.50 7.30
N ALA A 342 -1.13 18.75 7.16
CA ALA A 342 -2.15 18.59 8.19
C ALA A 342 -1.82 17.53 9.25
N SER A 343 -0.68 16.83 9.14
CA SER A 343 -0.31 15.71 10.03
C SER A 343 -0.30 16.09 11.52
N ASP A 344 0.14 17.29 11.87
CA ASP A 344 0.17 17.73 13.26
C ASP A 344 -1.24 17.99 13.81
N ASP A 345 -2.14 18.55 13.00
CA ASP A 345 -3.54 18.75 13.35
C ASP A 345 -4.28 17.41 13.49
N ILE A 346 -4.03 16.46 12.57
CA ILE A 346 -4.59 15.09 12.65
C ILE A 346 -4.08 14.40 13.92
N THR A 347 -2.79 14.52 14.23
CA THR A 347 -2.20 13.96 15.44
C THR A 347 -2.81 14.55 16.70
N ALA A 348 -3.00 15.86 16.74
CA ALA A 348 -3.63 16.56 17.87
C ALA A 348 -5.09 16.14 18.05
N LEU A 349 -5.82 15.93 16.95
CA LEU A 349 -7.23 15.58 16.95
C LEU A 349 -7.48 14.10 17.30
N LEU A 350 -6.74 13.19 16.68
CA LEU A 350 -7.02 11.75 16.72
C LEU A 350 -5.99 10.96 17.54
N GLY A 351 -4.77 11.46 17.69
CA GLY A 351 -3.67 10.82 18.40
C GLY A 351 -2.53 10.38 17.46
N ALA A 352 -1.32 10.32 17.98
CA ALA A 352 -0.08 10.06 17.22
C ALA A 352 -0.02 8.69 16.52
N GLY A 353 -0.78 7.70 17.01
CA GLY A 353 -0.84 6.36 16.42
C GLY A 353 -2.00 6.14 15.44
N LYS A 354 -2.79 7.19 15.14
CA LYS A 354 -3.99 7.12 14.32
C LYS A 354 -3.73 7.60 12.89
N MET A 355 -4.62 7.26 11.95
CA MET A 355 -4.53 7.68 10.55
C MET A 355 -3.16 7.43 9.91
N GLN A 356 -2.53 6.33 10.27
CA GLN A 356 -1.21 5.92 9.74
C GLN A 356 -0.07 6.92 10.04
N MET A 357 -0.19 7.79 11.07
CA MET A 357 0.82 8.80 11.43
C MET A 357 2.20 8.22 11.73
N VAL A 358 2.27 6.97 12.17
CA VAL A 358 3.55 6.26 12.40
C VAL A 358 4.40 6.13 11.12
N ARG A 359 3.77 6.23 9.95
CA ARG A 359 4.40 6.09 8.63
C ARG A 359 4.89 7.42 8.06
N ARG A 360 4.52 8.53 8.69
CA ARG A 360 4.96 9.87 8.27
C ARG A 360 6.47 9.99 8.41
N PRO A 361 7.21 10.34 7.35
CA PRO A 361 8.62 10.69 7.48
C PRO A 361 8.79 11.92 8.39
N ALA A 362 9.75 11.84 9.30
CA ALA A 362 10.14 12.99 10.10
C ALA A 362 10.82 14.05 9.20
N GLU A 363 10.72 15.32 9.54
CA GLU A 363 11.22 16.40 8.69
C GLU A 363 12.74 16.36 8.51
N ASP A 364 13.49 15.93 9.53
CA ASP A 364 14.94 15.71 9.43
C ASP A 364 15.30 14.57 8.47
N VAL A 365 14.45 13.54 8.38
CA VAL A 365 14.59 12.45 7.42
C VAL A 365 14.36 12.96 6.00
N THR A 366 13.30 13.72 5.76
CA THR A 366 13.02 14.33 4.46
C THR A 366 14.15 15.26 4.03
N ARG A 367 14.69 16.07 4.96
CA ARG A 367 15.87 16.93 4.72
C ARG A 367 17.09 16.11 4.30
N ALA A 368 17.42 15.05 5.02
CA ALA A 368 18.57 14.21 4.71
C ALA A 368 18.43 13.54 3.32
N LEU A 369 17.21 13.18 2.91
CA LEU A 369 16.93 12.66 1.57
C LEU A 369 17.11 13.73 0.50
N ALA A 370 16.62 14.96 0.72
CA ALA A 370 16.85 16.09 -0.19
C ALA A 370 18.34 16.42 -0.34
N GLU A 371 19.11 16.34 0.74
CA GLU A 371 20.57 16.57 0.76
C GLU A 371 21.38 15.50 0.00
N THR A 372 20.76 14.39 -0.42
CA THR A 372 21.36 13.48 -1.42
C THR A 372 21.44 14.13 -2.80
N GLY A 373 20.73 15.23 -3.00
CA GLY A 373 20.57 15.91 -4.29
C GLY A 373 19.42 15.34 -5.13
N LEU A 374 18.72 14.32 -4.68
CA LEU A 374 17.54 13.79 -5.35
C LEU A 374 16.44 14.87 -5.39
N GLN A 375 15.85 15.08 -6.57
CA GLN A 375 14.79 16.08 -6.74
C GLN A 375 13.41 15.46 -6.92
N ILE A 376 13.30 14.29 -7.54
CA ILE A 376 12.01 13.67 -7.87
C ILE A 376 12.01 12.24 -7.34
N HIS A 377 11.02 11.97 -6.52
CA HIS A 377 10.71 10.64 -6.01
C HIS A 377 9.24 10.32 -6.24
N VAL A 378 8.93 9.09 -6.65
CA VAL A 378 7.56 8.57 -6.75
C VAL A 378 7.39 7.43 -5.75
N GLY A 379 6.41 7.58 -4.85
CA GLY A 379 6.10 6.60 -3.80
C GLY A 379 4.68 6.07 -3.88
N GLY A 380 4.41 4.98 -3.15
CA GLY A 380 3.11 4.35 -2.94
C GLY A 380 2.76 4.26 -1.44
N HIS A 381 2.35 3.05 -0.99
CA HIS A 381 2.11 2.66 0.40
C HIS A 381 0.85 3.25 1.07
N MET A 382 0.62 4.55 0.87
CA MET A 382 -0.50 5.24 1.54
C MET A 382 -1.79 5.19 0.73
N HIS A 383 -1.72 4.75 -0.53
CA HIS A 383 -2.84 4.73 -1.48
C HIS A 383 -3.47 6.11 -1.74
N PHE A 384 -2.76 7.19 -1.41
CA PHE A 384 -3.24 8.56 -1.58
C PHE A 384 -2.71 9.17 -2.87
N ASN A 385 -3.43 10.16 -3.38
CA ASN A 385 -3.00 11.01 -4.47
C ASN A 385 -2.54 12.36 -3.90
N ASP A 386 -1.23 12.54 -3.74
CA ASP A 386 -0.64 13.74 -3.18
C ASP A 386 0.70 14.09 -3.85
N THR A 387 1.20 15.31 -3.63
CA THR A 387 2.55 15.72 -4.01
C THR A 387 3.12 16.65 -2.95
N GLY A 388 3.98 16.08 -2.11
CA GLY A 388 4.73 16.84 -1.12
C GLY A 388 5.94 17.52 -1.75
N VAL A 389 6.16 18.79 -1.42
CA VAL A 389 7.33 19.56 -1.87
C VAL A 389 8.05 20.13 -0.67
N ARG A 390 9.36 19.93 -0.60
CA ARG A 390 10.23 20.51 0.42
C ARG A 390 11.41 21.21 -0.22
N HIS A 391 11.65 22.43 0.20
CA HIS A 391 12.81 23.23 -0.18
C HIS A 391 13.69 23.47 1.04
N TYR A 392 14.97 23.24 0.87
CA TYR A 392 16.00 23.44 1.91
C TYR A 392 17.08 24.39 1.41
N ASP A 393 18.07 24.67 2.23
CA ASP A 393 19.17 25.57 1.90
C ASP A 393 19.93 25.12 0.65
N GLY A 394 20.34 26.07 -0.17
CA GLY A 394 20.96 25.81 -1.47
C GLY A 394 19.95 25.31 -2.50
N ASP A 395 20.41 24.43 -3.39
CA ASP A 395 19.59 23.85 -4.47
C ASP A 395 18.91 22.53 -4.07
N HIS A 396 18.76 22.27 -2.76
CA HIS A 396 18.15 21.06 -2.26
C HIS A 396 16.63 21.19 -2.21
N ALA A 397 15.97 20.57 -3.18
CA ALA A 397 14.53 20.46 -3.22
C ALA A 397 14.13 19.01 -3.49
N LEU A 398 13.11 18.53 -2.80
CA LEU A 398 12.54 17.20 -2.98
C LEU A 398 11.05 17.31 -3.31
N PHE A 399 10.68 16.78 -4.46
CA PHE A 399 9.31 16.55 -4.89
C PHE A 399 8.98 15.07 -4.65
N ASN A 400 8.15 14.79 -3.65
CA ASN A 400 7.66 13.45 -3.39
C ASN A 400 6.27 13.31 -4.02
N ILE A 401 6.19 12.60 -5.13
CA ILE A 401 4.95 12.32 -5.85
C ILE A 401 4.36 11.06 -5.24
N GLN A 402 3.34 11.23 -4.41
CA GLN A 402 2.59 10.13 -3.85
C GLN A 402 1.61 9.62 -4.90
N ALA A 403 1.82 8.41 -5.39
CA ALA A 403 0.96 7.80 -6.38
C ALA A 403 -0.18 7.03 -5.69
N PRO A 404 -1.43 7.18 -6.17
CA PRO A 404 -2.56 6.43 -5.65
C PRO A 404 -2.51 4.96 -6.08
N SER A 405 -3.26 4.11 -5.39
CA SER A 405 -3.46 2.71 -5.75
C SER A 405 -4.70 2.55 -6.63
N MET A 406 -4.63 1.66 -7.62
CA MET A 406 -5.80 1.24 -8.38
C MET A 406 -6.75 0.35 -7.56
N ALA A 407 -6.26 -0.24 -6.47
CA ALA A 407 -7.02 -1.05 -5.52
C ALA A 407 -7.79 -0.23 -4.47
N ALA A 408 -7.73 1.10 -4.51
CA ALA A 408 -8.31 1.97 -3.50
C ALA A 408 -9.06 3.16 -4.13
N TYR A 409 -9.70 3.96 -3.31
CA TYR A 409 -10.32 5.22 -3.71
C TYR A 409 -9.28 6.37 -3.57
N VAL A 410 -9.01 7.19 -4.58
CA VAL A 410 -9.48 7.25 -5.97
C VAL A 410 -8.60 6.33 -6.81
N PRO A 411 -9.15 5.39 -7.60
CA PRO A 411 -8.32 4.48 -8.38
C PRO A 411 -7.60 5.23 -9.50
N ALA A 412 -6.28 5.20 -9.48
CA ALA A 412 -5.48 5.91 -10.47
C ALA A 412 -4.02 5.42 -10.49
N TYR A 413 -3.26 5.86 -11.49
CA TYR A 413 -1.81 5.75 -11.54
C TYR A 413 -1.17 7.09 -11.95
N LYS A 414 0.16 7.23 -11.81
CA LYS A 414 0.88 8.43 -12.25
C LYS A 414 1.58 8.19 -13.58
N LEU A 415 1.51 9.18 -14.47
CA LEU A 415 2.28 9.20 -15.71
C LEU A 415 3.22 10.42 -15.68
N LEU A 416 4.52 10.18 -15.70
CA LEU A 416 5.54 11.20 -15.79
C LEU A 416 6.03 11.30 -17.22
N ARG A 417 6.13 12.54 -17.74
CA ARG A 417 6.75 12.86 -19.03
C ARG A 417 7.99 13.70 -18.78
N MET A 418 9.15 13.11 -19.02
CA MET A 418 10.45 13.75 -18.89
C MET A 418 10.85 14.36 -20.22
N LYS A 419 10.85 15.68 -20.30
CA LYS A 419 11.16 16.43 -21.52
C LYS A 419 12.66 16.70 -21.66
N PRO A 420 13.16 16.92 -22.91
CA PRO A 420 14.57 17.23 -23.16
C PRO A 420 15.08 18.49 -22.47
N ASP A 421 14.20 19.45 -22.16
CA ASP A 421 14.52 20.69 -21.45
C ASP A 421 14.59 20.52 -19.92
N SER A 422 14.60 19.28 -19.44
CA SER A 422 14.57 18.90 -18.02
C SER A 422 13.25 19.21 -17.30
N THR A 423 12.20 19.60 -18.02
CA THR A 423 10.86 19.72 -17.46
C THR A 423 10.26 18.31 -17.26
N VAL A 424 9.61 18.10 -16.12
CA VAL A 424 8.86 16.87 -15.83
C VAL A 424 7.39 17.22 -15.66
N GLU A 425 6.55 16.65 -16.49
CA GLU A 425 5.09 16.75 -16.34
C GLU A 425 4.57 15.53 -15.61
N VAL A 426 3.67 15.76 -14.64
CA VAL A 426 3.05 14.72 -13.83
C VAL A 426 1.55 14.72 -14.09
N GLU A 427 1.03 13.61 -14.60
CA GLU A 427 -0.39 13.39 -14.82
C GLU A 427 -0.91 12.32 -13.87
N THR A 428 -2.05 12.57 -13.22
CA THR A 428 -2.80 11.54 -12.50
C THR A 428 -3.84 10.95 -13.45
N VAL A 429 -3.65 9.71 -13.84
CA VAL A 429 -4.54 9.00 -14.76
C VAL A 429 -5.55 8.20 -13.94
N ARG A 430 -6.80 8.66 -13.92
CA ARG A 430 -7.88 8.01 -13.17
C ARG A 430 -8.43 6.81 -13.93
N MET A 431 -8.74 5.76 -13.16
CA MET A 431 -9.33 4.53 -13.65
C MET A 431 -10.83 4.48 -13.29
N ASP A 432 -11.60 5.41 -13.88
CA ASP A 432 -13.04 5.54 -13.56
C ASP A 432 -13.85 4.38 -14.17
N GLU A 433 -13.45 3.94 -15.37
CA GLU A 433 -14.06 2.84 -16.09
C GLU A 433 -13.09 1.66 -16.16
N VAL A 434 -13.44 0.54 -15.54
CA VAL A 434 -12.66 -0.70 -15.57
C VAL A 434 -13.54 -1.79 -16.17
N PRO A 435 -13.18 -2.35 -17.33
CA PRO A 435 -13.93 -3.46 -17.91
C PRO A 435 -14.01 -4.65 -16.95
N ARG A 436 -15.18 -5.25 -16.84
CA ARG A 436 -15.42 -6.46 -16.04
C ARG A 436 -15.29 -6.27 -14.52
N TYR A 437 -15.26 -5.07 -13.99
CA TYR A 437 -15.16 -4.84 -12.54
C TYR A 437 -16.29 -5.52 -11.74
N ASP A 438 -17.42 -5.78 -12.38
CA ASP A 438 -18.61 -6.41 -11.79
C ASP A 438 -18.67 -7.93 -12.01
N GLU A 439 -17.65 -8.52 -12.60
CA GLU A 439 -17.66 -9.93 -13.02
C GLU A 439 -17.80 -10.90 -11.84
N LEU A 440 -17.36 -10.50 -10.67
CA LEU A 440 -17.40 -11.31 -9.46
C LEU A 440 -18.64 -11.07 -8.58
N PHE A 441 -19.53 -10.16 -8.95
CA PHE A 441 -20.67 -9.75 -8.11
C PHE A 441 -21.67 -10.87 -7.81
N GLU A 442 -21.75 -11.90 -8.64
CA GLU A 442 -22.58 -13.07 -8.31
C GLU A 442 -22.10 -13.79 -7.04
N HIS A 443 -20.79 -13.87 -6.85
CA HIS A 443 -20.18 -14.49 -5.67
C HIS A 443 -20.45 -13.68 -4.41
N TYR A 444 -20.40 -12.35 -4.51
CA TYR A 444 -20.67 -11.46 -3.38
C TYR A 444 -22.15 -11.48 -2.99
N ARG A 445 -23.06 -11.61 -3.97
CA ARG A 445 -24.49 -11.82 -3.66
C ARG A 445 -24.71 -13.14 -2.91
N ALA A 446 -24.01 -14.20 -3.29
CA ALA A 446 -24.08 -15.48 -2.60
C ALA A 446 -23.49 -15.38 -1.17
N GLU A 447 -22.37 -14.69 -1.00
CA GLU A 447 -21.76 -14.40 0.31
C GLU A 447 -22.72 -13.60 1.20
N HIS A 448 -23.28 -12.51 0.68
CA HIS A 448 -24.19 -11.67 1.45
C HIS A 448 -25.45 -12.44 1.90
N ALA A 449 -26.01 -13.26 1.02
CA ALA A 449 -27.14 -14.12 1.36
C ALA A 449 -26.77 -15.17 2.41
N PHE A 450 -25.56 -15.77 2.31
CA PHE A 450 -25.05 -16.71 3.30
C PHE A 450 -24.93 -16.05 4.68
N PHE A 451 -24.26 -14.91 4.78
CA PHE A 451 -24.09 -14.21 6.06
C PHE A 451 -25.40 -13.61 6.62
N THR A 452 -26.37 -13.30 5.77
CA THR A 452 -27.71 -12.89 6.21
C THR A 452 -28.41 -14.04 6.92
N ASP A 453 -28.30 -15.28 6.39
CA ASP A 453 -28.90 -16.47 6.99
C ASP A 453 -28.09 -16.99 8.20
N PHE A 454 -26.79 -16.69 8.25
CA PHE A 454 -25.88 -17.11 9.32
C PHE A 454 -25.16 -15.91 9.98
N PRO A 455 -25.88 -14.99 10.63
CA PRO A 455 -25.29 -13.74 11.13
C PRO A 455 -24.19 -13.95 12.18
N ALA A 456 -24.20 -15.08 12.91
CA ALA A 456 -23.15 -15.43 13.87
C ALA A 456 -21.80 -15.75 13.19
N GLN A 457 -21.77 -15.98 11.88
CA GLN A 457 -20.55 -16.25 11.10
C GLN A 457 -19.97 -15.00 10.44
N VAL A 458 -20.63 -13.83 10.56
CA VAL A 458 -20.13 -12.57 10.00
C VAL A 458 -18.87 -12.14 10.75
N PRO A 459 -17.70 -12.05 10.10
CA PRO A 459 -16.50 -11.56 10.74
C PRO A 459 -16.66 -10.10 11.21
N GLY A 460 -16.30 -9.84 12.47
CA GLY A 460 -16.52 -8.52 13.07
C GLY A 460 -17.99 -8.20 13.42
N GLY A 461 -18.92 -9.11 13.19
CA GLY A 461 -20.32 -9.02 13.60
C GLY A 461 -21.20 -8.03 12.83
N THR A 462 -20.62 -7.26 11.91
CA THR A 462 -21.35 -6.28 11.09
C THR A 462 -21.16 -6.59 9.61
N LEU A 463 -22.25 -6.93 8.94
CA LEU A 463 -22.23 -7.27 7.52
C LEU A 463 -22.05 -6.01 6.66
N TRP A 464 -21.31 -6.15 5.56
CA TRP A 464 -21.17 -5.13 4.53
C TRP A 464 -22.51 -4.86 3.82
N SER A 465 -22.65 -3.66 3.23
CA SER A 465 -23.91 -3.26 2.57
C SER A 465 -23.99 -3.80 1.16
N ALA A 466 -25.08 -4.54 0.86
CA ALA A 466 -25.32 -5.04 -0.50
C ALA A 466 -25.45 -3.93 -1.56
N SER A 467 -25.74 -2.69 -1.15
CA SER A 467 -25.87 -1.55 -2.07
C SER A 467 -24.58 -1.21 -2.82
N ILE A 468 -23.40 -1.68 -2.34
CA ILE A 468 -22.15 -1.51 -3.08
C ILE A 468 -22.19 -2.20 -4.45
N LEU A 469 -22.98 -3.27 -4.59
CA LEU A 469 -23.17 -4.00 -5.85
C LEU A 469 -24.07 -3.28 -6.86
N ASP A 470 -24.66 -2.15 -6.49
CA ASP A 470 -25.42 -1.26 -7.38
C ASP A 470 -24.53 -0.19 -8.03
N ALA A 471 -23.22 -0.29 -7.87
CA ALA A 471 -22.26 0.63 -8.46
C ALA A 471 -22.39 0.65 -9.99
N ARG A 472 -22.28 1.85 -10.57
CA ARG A 472 -22.47 2.09 -12.02
C ARG A 472 -21.21 1.89 -12.83
N ASN A 473 -20.04 2.11 -12.21
CA ASN A 473 -18.71 1.94 -12.76
C ASN A 473 -17.70 1.71 -11.62
N TYR A 474 -16.43 1.56 -11.96
CA TYR A 474 -15.39 1.26 -10.98
C TYR A 474 -15.12 2.42 -10.01
N ALA A 475 -15.22 3.66 -10.46
CA ALA A 475 -15.09 4.82 -9.56
C ALA A 475 -16.21 4.86 -8.52
N ASP A 476 -17.47 4.59 -8.93
CA ASP A 476 -18.61 4.50 -8.00
C ASP A 476 -18.44 3.31 -7.03
N PHE A 477 -17.97 2.15 -7.53
CA PHE A 477 -17.67 0.98 -6.70
C PHE A 477 -16.59 1.29 -5.65
N SER A 478 -15.47 1.89 -6.05
CA SER A 478 -14.38 2.25 -5.13
C SER A 478 -14.78 3.33 -4.12
N SER A 479 -15.68 4.26 -4.50
CA SER A 479 -16.24 5.25 -3.57
C SER A 479 -17.14 4.61 -2.51
N ARG A 480 -18.00 3.67 -2.93
CA ARG A 480 -18.86 2.90 -2.01
C ARG A 480 -18.02 1.99 -1.09
N TYR A 481 -16.97 1.37 -1.63
CA TYR A 481 -16.00 0.63 -0.85
C TYR A 481 -15.37 1.51 0.24
N MET A 482 -14.91 2.72 -0.09
CA MET A 482 -14.35 3.63 0.91
C MET A 482 -15.36 3.95 2.02
N SER A 483 -16.63 4.15 1.66
CA SER A 483 -17.70 4.36 2.64
C SER A 483 -17.89 3.17 3.58
N GLU A 484 -17.82 1.94 3.04
CA GLU A 484 -17.90 0.71 3.84
C GLU A 484 -16.66 0.52 4.74
N LEU A 485 -15.47 0.80 4.21
CA LEU A 485 -14.23 0.74 4.98
C LEU A 485 -14.26 1.72 6.17
N VAL A 486 -14.75 2.94 5.95
CA VAL A 486 -14.96 3.91 7.03
C VAL A 486 -15.94 3.35 8.06
N ARG A 487 -17.09 2.84 7.62
CA ARG A 487 -18.15 2.33 8.50
C ARG A 487 -17.73 1.10 9.30
N LEU A 488 -17.07 0.13 8.64
CA LEU A 488 -16.75 -1.17 9.24
C LEU A 488 -15.46 -1.18 10.04
N ARG A 489 -14.51 -0.32 9.68
CA ARG A 489 -13.17 -0.33 10.29
C ARG A 489 -12.69 1.03 10.79
N LEU A 490 -12.51 2.04 9.91
CA LEU A 490 -11.75 3.25 10.26
C LEU A 490 -12.40 4.06 11.39
N LEU A 491 -13.74 4.13 11.45
CA LEU A 491 -14.44 4.76 12.56
C LEU A 491 -14.15 4.09 13.91
N ASN A 492 -13.91 2.78 13.91
CA ASN A 492 -13.62 2.05 15.13
C ASN A 492 -12.14 2.11 15.51
N ASP A 493 -11.24 2.05 14.52
CA ASP A 493 -9.80 1.92 14.73
C ASP A 493 -9.12 3.28 14.93
N ASP A 494 -9.53 4.29 14.15
CA ASP A 494 -8.81 5.57 14.06
C ASP A 494 -9.52 6.73 14.76
N TRP A 495 -10.86 6.69 14.87
CA TRP A 495 -11.61 7.80 15.44
C TRP A 495 -11.77 7.66 16.95
N ARG A 496 -11.66 8.78 17.65
CA ARG A 496 -11.99 8.82 19.09
C ARG A 496 -13.45 8.44 19.30
N CYS A 497 -13.72 7.75 20.40
CA CYS A 497 -15.04 7.20 20.69
C CYS A 497 -16.15 8.25 20.62
N GLU A 498 -15.93 9.41 21.24
CA GLU A 498 -16.89 10.52 21.26
C GLU A 498 -17.16 11.10 19.87
N MET A 499 -16.14 11.21 19.01
CA MET A 499 -16.30 11.70 17.64
C MET A 499 -17.04 10.68 16.78
N ARG A 500 -16.72 9.39 16.94
CA ARG A 500 -17.36 8.29 16.26
C ARG A 500 -18.86 8.26 16.56
N GLU A 501 -19.25 8.38 17.83
CA GLU A 501 -20.66 8.36 18.23
C GLU A 501 -21.38 9.62 17.80
N LEU A 502 -20.69 10.76 17.74
CA LEU A 502 -21.24 12.02 17.19
C LEU A 502 -21.60 11.85 15.70
N VAL A 503 -20.70 11.28 14.90
CA VAL A 503 -20.92 11.04 13.46
C VAL A 503 -22.04 10.02 13.23
N LYS A 504 -22.15 8.99 14.07
CA LYS A 504 -23.23 7.99 14.02
C LYS A 504 -24.57 8.50 14.52
N SER A 505 -24.61 9.65 15.18
CA SER A 505 -25.84 10.22 15.72
C SER A 505 -26.76 10.71 14.59
N PRO A 506 -28.08 10.84 14.82
CA PRO A 506 -29.01 11.37 13.84
C PRO A 506 -28.88 12.88 13.58
N LEU A 507 -27.81 13.48 14.07
CA LEU A 507 -27.48 14.88 13.82
C LEU A 507 -27.10 15.08 12.36
N ASN A 508 -27.77 15.98 11.69
CA ASN A 508 -27.39 16.40 10.33
C ASN A 508 -26.43 17.59 10.37
N GLY A 509 -25.86 17.94 9.21
CA GLY A 509 -24.90 19.03 9.10
C GLY A 509 -25.41 20.38 9.64
N SER A 510 -26.72 20.66 9.57
CA SER A 510 -27.31 21.88 10.14
C SER A 510 -27.29 21.87 11.67
N HIS A 511 -27.49 20.72 12.30
CA HIS A 511 -27.34 20.59 13.76
C HIS A 511 -25.90 20.79 14.21
N LEU A 512 -24.92 20.24 13.47
CA LEU A 512 -23.49 20.47 13.75
C LEU A 512 -23.10 21.93 13.56
N LEU A 513 -23.66 22.60 12.54
CA LEU A 513 -23.45 24.02 12.30
C LEU A 513 -24.02 24.87 13.46
N VAL A 514 -25.22 24.57 13.92
CA VAL A 514 -25.83 25.24 15.09
C VAL A 514 -24.99 25.00 16.34
N LEU A 515 -24.52 23.77 16.59
CA LEU A 515 -23.64 23.48 17.71
C LEU A 515 -22.30 24.24 17.62
N SER A 516 -21.76 24.40 16.41
CA SER A 516 -20.52 25.17 16.19
C SER A 516 -20.70 26.68 16.35
N GLN A 517 -21.92 27.20 16.13
CA GLN A 517 -22.26 28.62 16.25
C GLN A 517 -22.72 29.02 17.66
N LEU A 518 -23.09 28.04 18.47
CA LEU A 518 -23.37 28.30 19.87
C LEU A 518 -22.03 28.66 20.55
N GLN A 519 -21.78 29.96 20.72
CA GLN A 519 -20.74 30.51 21.60
C GLN A 519 -21.09 30.20 23.06
N THR A 520 -21.05 28.94 23.44
CA THR A 520 -21.36 28.53 24.79
C THR A 520 -20.07 28.08 25.47
N ASN A 521 -19.85 28.62 26.64
CA ASN A 521 -18.93 28.05 27.62
C ASN A 521 -19.45 26.71 28.20
N VAL A 522 -20.41 26.10 27.53
CA VAL A 522 -21.04 24.83 27.93
C VAL A 522 -20.23 23.70 27.31
N THR A 523 -19.62 22.91 28.15
CA THR A 523 -18.93 21.67 27.73
C THR A 523 -19.97 20.65 27.24
N LEU A 524 -19.55 19.71 26.35
CA LEU A 524 -20.40 18.58 25.94
C LEU A 524 -20.96 17.81 27.16
N LYS A 525 -20.22 17.80 28.27
CA LYS A 525 -20.64 17.20 29.55
C LYS A 525 -21.79 17.94 30.20
N GLU A 526 -21.80 19.28 30.13
CA GLU A 526 -22.89 20.10 30.65
C GLU A 526 -24.12 20.03 29.75
N LEU A 527 -23.94 19.94 28.43
CA LEU A 527 -25.02 19.70 27.48
C LEU A 527 -25.69 18.34 27.73
N ALA A 528 -24.91 17.31 28.08
CA ALA A 528 -25.39 16.01 28.48
C ALA A 528 -26.24 16.06 29.74
N ASN A 529 -25.89 16.90 30.71
CA ASN A 529 -26.59 17.05 31.99
C ASN A 529 -27.85 17.90 31.89
N THR A 530 -28.06 18.68 30.83
CA THR A 530 -29.21 19.58 30.66
C THR A 530 -30.41 18.97 29.93
N GLY A 531 -30.48 17.64 29.83
CA GLY A 531 -31.67 16.97 29.28
C GLY A 531 -31.68 16.81 27.76
N GLY A 532 -30.56 17.07 27.08
CA GLY A 532 -30.38 16.82 25.64
C GLY A 532 -30.36 15.34 25.24
N GLN A 533 -30.97 14.47 26.05
CA GLN A 533 -31.00 13.02 25.84
C GLN A 533 -31.65 12.55 24.52
N GLY A 534 -32.28 13.44 23.78
CA GLY A 534 -32.83 13.11 22.46
C GLY A 534 -31.86 13.31 21.28
N LEU A 535 -30.73 14.00 21.48
CA LEU A 535 -29.78 14.36 20.39
C LEU A 535 -28.58 13.43 20.29
N PHE A 536 -28.21 12.75 21.36
CA PHE A 536 -27.03 11.89 21.42
C PHE A 536 -27.39 10.48 21.88
N SER A 537 -26.70 9.48 21.38
CA SER A 537 -26.90 8.09 21.77
C SER A 537 -26.39 7.80 23.19
N SER A 538 -26.92 6.76 23.83
CA SER A 538 -26.39 6.28 25.11
C SER A 538 -24.92 5.87 25.03
N ALA A 539 -24.48 5.41 23.86
CA ALA A 539 -23.10 5.06 23.57
C ALA A 539 -22.19 6.32 23.60
N PHE A 540 -22.63 7.46 23.08
CA PHE A 540 -21.92 8.73 23.16
C PHE A 540 -21.68 9.14 24.64
N PHE A 541 -22.69 9.04 25.48
CA PHE A 541 -22.55 9.33 26.91
C PHE A 541 -21.67 8.30 27.64
N GLY A 542 -21.70 7.06 27.23
CA GLY A 542 -20.79 6.01 27.70
C GLY A 542 -19.33 6.37 27.42
N CYS A 543 -19.01 6.80 26.20
CA CYS A 543 -17.68 7.24 25.81
C CYS A 543 -17.18 8.44 26.62
N LEU A 544 -18.05 9.42 26.87
CA LEU A 544 -17.72 10.58 27.72
C LEU A 544 -17.47 10.19 29.18
N ALA A 545 -18.21 9.20 29.69
CA ALA A 545 -18.03 8.69 31.05
C ALA A 545 -16.72 7.90 31.19
N GLU A 546 -16.34 7.09 30.21
CA GLU A 546 -15.07 6.36 30.19
C GLU A 546 -13.87 7.31 30.08
N ALA A 547 -13.95 8.32 29.24
CA ALA A 547 -12.93 9.37 29.13
C ALA A 547 -12.78 10.18 30.43
N GLY A 548 -13.87 10.36 31.18
CA GLY A 548 -13.87 11.03 32.50
C GLY A 548 -13.45 10.16 33.67
N GLY A 549 -13.53 8.83 33.53
CA GLY A 549 -13.34 7.89 34.65
C GLY A 549 -11.87 7.64 35.03
N SER A 550 -10.93 7.79 34.11
CA SER A 550 -9.50 7.55 34.36
C SER A 550 -8.61 8.80 34.33
N GLY A 551 -9.18 9.96 34.01
CA GLY A 551 -8.42 11.19 33.79
C GLY A 551 -9.02 12.46 34.41
N ALA A 552 -10.05 12.37 35.22
CA ALA A 552 -10.77 13.54 35.80
C ALA A 552 -9.92 14.43 36.71
N SER A 553 -8.66 14.06 36.97
CA SER A 553 -7.70 14.87 37.72
C SER A 553 -6.59 15.48 36.86
N ASN A 554 -6.59 15.35 35.53
CA ASN A 554 -5.55 15.90 34.68
C ASN A 554 -6.07 17.16 33.95
N PRO A 555 -5.66 18.39 34.38
CA PRO A 555 -6.07 19.65 33.75
C PRO A 555 -5.69 19.77 32.26
N ALA A 556 -4.71 19.00 31.79
CA ALA A 556 -4.30 18.96 30.38
C ALA A 556 -5.42 18.48 29.44
N TYR A 557 -6.28 17.56 29.90
CA TYR A 557 -7.39 17.07 29.10
C TYR A 557 -8.48 18.12 28.81
N ALA A 558 -8.73 19.02 29.75
CA ALA A 558 -9.74 20.09 29.57
C ALA A 558 -9.24 21.18 28.60
N THR A 559 -7.95 21.46 28.59
CA THR A 559 -7.31 22.43 27.67
C THR A 559 -7.20 21.87 26.26
N ASP A 560 -6.97 20.55 26.08
CA ASP A 560 -6.91 19.91 24.78
C ASP A 560 -8.28 19.86 24.07
N TYR A 561 -9.37 19.70 24.82
CA TYR A 561 -10.72 19.72 24.23
C TYR A 561 -11.10 21.10 23.67
N ALA A 562 -10.79 22.17 24.38
CA ALA A 562 -11.04 23.55 23.94
C ALA A 562 -10.17 23.91 22.72
N ALA A 563 -8.91 23.45 22.72
CA ALA A 563 -8.00 23.65 21.58
C ALA A 563 -8.41 22.85 20.35
N ALA A 564 -8.85 21.60 20.51
CA ALA A 564 -9.33 20.75 19.42
C ALA A 564 -10.63 21.31 18.81
N GLU A 565 -11.53 21.84 19.63
CA GLU A 565 -12.76 22.47 19.18
C GLU A 565 -12.49 23.75 18.37
N VAL A 566 -11.57 24.60 18.81
CA VAL A 566 -11.15 25.82 18.10
C VAL A 566 -10.50 25.48 16.76
N ARG A 567 -9.65 24.44 16.71
CA ARG A 567 -8.99 24.00 15.48
C ARG A 567 -9.94 23.32 14.50
N ALA A 568 -10.88 22.51 14.97
CA ALA A 568 -11.93 21.93 14.14
C ALA A 568 -12.81 23.01 13.48
N ARG A 569 -13.10 24.10 14.20
CA ARG A 569 -13.79 25.28 13.67
C ARG A 569 -12.94 26.00 12.60
N ALA A 570 -11.66 26.18 12.85
CA ALA A 570 -10.74 26.83 11.90
C ALA A 570 -10.59 26.03 10.61
N LEU A 571 -10.49 24.70 10.72
CA LEU A 571 -10.45 23.80 9.55
C LEU A 571 -11.75 23.79 8.75
N ALA A 572 -12.90 23.78 9.41
CA ALA A 572 -14.20 23.89 8.75
C ALA A 572 -14.39 25.25 8.05
N GLN A 573 -13.87 26.34 8.64
CA GLN A 573 -13.89 27.68 8.03
C GLN A 573 -12.87 27.85 6.89
N ALA A 574 -11.66 27.30 7.03
CA ALA A 574 -10.58 27.47 6.05
C ALA A 574 -10.80 26.62 4.77
N ASN A 575 -11.47 25.49 4.87
CA ASN A 575 -11.61 24.55 3.75
C ASN A 575 -12.98 24.53 3.09
N GLY A 576 -13.91 25.41 3.52
CA GLY A 576 -15.18 25.65 2.81
C GLY A 576 -16.02 24.43 2.44
N CYS A 577 -15.60 23.24 2.82
CA CYS A 577 -16.30 21.96 2.59
C CYS A 577 -15.43 20.77 2.96
N LEU A 578 -15.60 20.21 4.14
CA LEU A 578 -15.23 18.84 4.46
C LEU A 578 -16.31 18.17 5.31
N LEU A 579 -17.54 18.50 5.01
CA LEU A 579 -18.69 17.67 5.35
C LEU A 579 -19.26 17.20 4.00
N TYR A 580 -18.98 15.96 3.64
CA TYR A 580 -19.67 15.33 2.54
C TYR A 580 -21.16 15.34 2.85
N THR A 581 -21.89 16.25 2.22
CA THR A 581 -23.32 16.11 2.06
C THR A 581 -23.51 15.11 0.91
N SER A 582 -24.06 13.95 1.23
CA SER A 582 -24.67 13.10 0.21
C SER A 582 -25.83 13.86 -0.40
N ASP A 583 -25.71 14.31 -1.62
CA ASP A 583 -26.77 14.47 -2.59
C ASP A 583 -26.61 13.43 -3.69
#